data_b5c0b9d05050f25871693b1c9bfe96ee
#
_entry.id   b5c0b9d05050f25871693b1c9bfe96ee
#
_cell.length_a   1.000
_cell.length_b   1.000
_cell.length_c   1.000
_cell.angle_alpha   90.00
_cell.angle_beta   90.00
_cell.angle_gamma   90.00
#
_symmetry.space_group_name_H-M   'P 1'
#
loop_
_entity.id
_entity.type
_entity.pdbx_description
1 polymer ?
#
loop_
_entity_poly.entity_id
_entity_poly.type
_entity_poly.pdbx_seq_one_letter_code
_entity_poly.pdbx_strand_id
1 'polypeptide(L)'
;MKGRASCISTTSDQASAAVGLGTHALTVIGAALLLGAVPAANAQAMTAGDGASVGNVLSHPYRHGLVQTLGTNLPGLMGLTNLSYGGGTAGVGVTTGAPRVVLVFWGSQWGTAGTDANGYTTLTGDPQASAARLQGFFKGLGTGAESWSGVMTQYCEGVASGATSCAAGAAHVGYPTGGALAGVWVDPSAAAPAQATGNQIGAEAVKASGHFGNTTAASNRNVQYIVLSPPSTHPDGFNTTGSQFCAWHDYTGDTSLSGGAPNSPYGPLAFTNEPYVTDAGSNCGANFVNAGAGGVADGVTIVEGHEYAETISDQFPAGGWTDIQGSENGDKCAWISSGQGAAQNIALTTGSYRS
;
A
#
# COMPACT_ATOMS: atom_id res chain seq x y z
N MET A 1 12.37 -13.73 -14.46
CA MET A 1 12.99 -13.14 -13.23
C MET A 1 12.24 -13.70 -12.06
N LYS A 2 12.91 -14.22 -11.03
CA LYS A 2 12.22 -14.73 -9.83
C LYS A 2 11.68 -13.51 -9.07
N GLY A 3 10.37 -13.47 -8.82
CA GLY A 3 9.74 -12.38 -8.07
C GLY A 3 10.30 -12.31 -6.63
N ARG A 4 11.32 -11.50 -6.44
CA ARG A 4 11.68 -11.02 -5.11
C ARG A 4 10.82 -9.80 -4.86
N ALA A 5 10.15 -9.73 -3.72
CA ALA A 5 9.62 -8.49 -3.21
C ALA A 5 10.79 -7.49 -3.17
N SER A 6 10.86 -6.60 -4.13
CA SER A 6 11.84 -5.51 -4.13
C SER A 6 11.16 -4.33 -3.50
N CYS A 7 11.53 -4.02 -2.28
CA CYS A 7 11.22 -2.73 -1.71
C CYS A 7 11.77 -1.65 -2.64
N ILE A 8 10.97 -0.67 -2.95
CA ILE A 8 11.27 0.36 -3.95
C ILE A 8 12.40 1.25 -3.44
N SER A 9 13.62 1.05 -3.93
CA SER A 9 14.74 1.98 -3.71
C SER A 9 15.11 2.64 -5.03
N THR A 10 14.93 3.95 -5.12
CA THR A 10 15.39 4.78 -6.22
C THR A 10 16.76 5.36 -5.88
N THR A 11 17.83 4.56 -5.97
CA THR A 11 19.19 5.12 -6.05
C THR A 11 19.59 5.19 -7.52
N SER A 12 19.70 6.40 -8.04
CA SER A 12 20.31 6.68 -9.35
C SER A 12 21.83 6.58 -9.23
N ASP A 13 22.41 5.38 -9.34
CA ASP A 13 23.84 5.24 -9.57
C ASP A 13 24.10 5.15 -11.08
N GLN A 14 24.47 6.29 -11.65
CA GLN A 14 25.17 6.35 -12.93
C GLN A 14 26.63 5.94 -12.73
N ALA A 15 26.94 4.65 -12.86
CA ALA A 15 28.33 4.21 -12.95
C ALA A 15 28.75 4.19 -14.41
N SER A 16 29.64 5.10 -14.76
CA SER A 16 30.38 5.09 -16.04
C SER A 16 31.23 3.84 -16.13
N ALA A 17 31.00 3.00 -17.14
CA ALA A 17 31.84 1.86 -17.45
C ALA A 17 33.12 2.32 -18.16
N ALA A 18 34.25 2.16 -17.50
CA ALA A 18 35.58 2.18 -18.14
C ALA A 18 36.01 0.74 -18.43
N VAL A 19 36.23 0.47 -19.70
CA VAL A 19 36.77 -0.79 -20.22
C VAL A 19 38.25 -0.88 -19.89
N GLY A 20 38.66 -1.93 -19.15
CA GLY A 20 40.06 -2.29 -18.96
C GLY A 20 40.25 -3.80 -19.15
N LEU A 21 40.81 -4.20 -20.27
CA LEU A 21 41.31 -5.56 -20.51
C LEU A 21 42.57 -5.78 -19.65
N GLY A 22 42.60 -6.85 -18.87
CA GLY A 22 43.79 -7.32 -18.18
C GLY A 22 43.71 -8.83 -17.97
N THR A 23 44.44 -9.56 -18.82
CA THR A 23 44.74 -11.00 -18.68
C THR A 23 45.72 -11.25 -17.55
N HIS A 24 45.42 -12.16 -16.63
CA HIS A 24 46.46 -12.90 -15.88
C HIS A 24 45.98 -14.28 -15.41
N ALA A 25 46.97 -15.17 -15.42
CA ALA A 25 46.97 -16.61 -15.39
C ALA A 25 46.44 -17.31 -14.11
N LEU A 26 46.04 -18.57 -14.32
CA LEU A 26 45.71 -19.58 -13.30
C LEU A 26 46.92 -19.90 -12.43
N THR A 27 46.69 -20.02 -11.12
CA THR A 27 47.49 -20.85 -10.24
C THR A 27 46.56 -21.68 -9.35
N VAL A 28 46.61 -23.01 -9.55
CA VAL A 28 45.89 -23.99 -8.74
C VAL A 28 46.73 -24.28 -7.51
N ILE A 29 46.20 -24.07 -6.32
CA ILE A 29 46.73 -24.61 -5.08
C ILE A 29 45.61 -25.40 -4.39
N GLY A 30 45.83 -26.72 -4.31
CA GLY A 30 44.98 -27.63 -3.57
C GLY A 30 45.16 -27.44 -2.06
N ALA A 31 44.08 -27.40 -1.31
CA ALA A 31 44.06 -27.52 0.14
C ALA A 31 43.01 -28.56 0.56
N ALA A 32 43.45 -29.48 1.39
CA ALA A 32 42.74 -30.66 1.84
C ALA A 32 41.50 -30.31 2.70
N LEU A 33 40.41 -31.06 2.47
CA LEU A 33 39.24 -31.08 3.33
C LEU A 33 39.58 -31.72 4.69
N LEU A 34 39.44 -30.94 5.76
CA LEU A 34 39.22 -31.46 7.10
C LEU A 34 37.70 -31.43 7.39
N LEU A 35 37.10 -32.61 7.40
CA LEU A 35 35.73 -32.81 7.88
C LEU A 35 35.71 -32.68 9.40
N GLY A 36 35.35 -31.52 9.89
CA GLY A 36 34.97 -31.30 11.28
C GLY A 36 33.49 -31.59 11.48
N ALA A 37 33.16 -32.61 12.28
CA ALA A 37 31.80 -32.91 12.70
C ALA A 37 31.25 -31.74 13.52
N VAL A 38 30.17 -31.12 13.03
CA VAL A 38 29.38 -30.13 13.77
C VAL A 38 28.40 -30.92 14.64
N PRO A 39 28.35 -30.69 15.98
CA PRO A 39 27.37 -31.32 16.84
C PRO A 39 25.97 -30.83 16.46
N ALA A 40 25.02 -31.75 16.33
CA ALA A 40 23.61 -31.45 16.14
C ALA A 40 23.11 -30.59 17.32
N ALA A 41 22.80 -29.33 17.06
CA ALA A 41 22.10 -28.50 18.01
C ALA A 41 20.69 -29.07 18.19
N ASN A 42 20.35 -29.42 19.41
CA ASN A 42 19.02 -29.84 19.82
C ASN A 42 17.98 -28.80 19.41
N ALA A 43 17.11 -29.15 18.48
CA ALA A 43 15.86 -28.45 18.27
C ALA A 43 15.00 -28.66 19.54
N GLN A 44 15.08 -27.75 20.49
CA GLN A 44 14.08 -27.67 21.54
C GLN A 44 12.77 -27.26 20.90
N ALA A 45 11.80 -28.17 20.95
CA ALA A 45 10.42 -27.85 20.66
C ALA A 45 10.01 -26.69 21.58
N MET A 46 9.77 -25.51 21.02
CA MET A 46 9.09 -24.44 21.72
C MET A 46 7.67 -24.92 22.01
N THR A 47 7.40 -25.24 23.26
CA THR A 47 6.05 -25.44 23.75
C THR A 47 5.27 -24.14 23.56
N ALA A 48 4.08 -24.26 22.96
CA ALA A 48 3.13 -23.19 22.85
C ALA A 48 2.77 -22.67 24.26
N GLY A 49 3.31 -21.51 24.60
CA GLY A 49 3.01 -20.76 25.79
C GLY A 49 2.96 -19.30 25.43
N ASP A 50 1.77 -18.72 25.51
CA ASP A 50 1.47 -17.28 25.51
C ASP A 50 1.78 -16.46 24.24
N GLY A 51 1.48 -16.99 23.07
CA GLY A 51 1.46 -16.27 21.80
C GLY A 51 0.13 -15.55 21.49
N ALA A 52 -0.55 -15.00 22.50
CA ALA A 52 -1.91 -14.48 22.30
C ALA A 52 -1.99 -13.04 21.76
N SER A 53 -0.89 -12.33 21.49
CA SER A 53 -0.98 -10.92 21.07
C SER A 53 -0.53 -10.63 19.64
N VAL A 54 0.35 -11.42 19.05
CA VAL A 54 0.86 -11.16 17.70
C VAL A 54 -0.04 -11.76 16.62
N GLY A 55 -0.70 -12.88 16.89
CA GLY A 55 -1.61 -13.54 15.94
C GLY A 55 -2.91 -12.77 15.66
N ASN A 56 -3.35 -11.89 16.56
CA ASN A 56 -4.61 -11.18 16.40
C ASN A 56 -4.54 -9.92 15.52
N VAL A 57 -3.37 -9.35 15.30
CA VAL A 57 -3.22 -8.15 14.47
C VAL A 57 -3.12 -8.53 12.99
N LEU A 58 -2.42 -9.64 12.71
CA LEU A 58 -2.25 -10.19 11.35
C LEU A 58 -3.45 -11.03 10.88
N SER A 59 -4.37 -11.36 11.76
CA SER A 59 -5.55 -12.18 11.47
C SER A 59 -6.87 -11.44 11.56
N HIS A 60 -6.87 -10.10 11.43
CA HIS A 60 -8.14 -9.37 11.37
C HIS A 60 -8.81 -9.69 10.04
N PRO A 61 -9.92 -10.43 10.02
CA PRO A 61 -10.40 -11.11 8.81
C PRO A 61 -10.86 -10.16 7.71
N TYR A 62 -11.05 -8.86 8.00
CA TYR A 62 -11.49 -7.86 7.05
C TYR A 62 -10.49 -6.71 6.83
N ARG A 63 -9.34 -6.72 7.49
CA ARG A 63 -8.31 -5.69 7.29
C ARG A 63 -7.17 -6.29 6.49
N HIS A 64 -7.30 -6.21 5.19
CA HIS A 64 -6.26 -6.59 4.27
C HIS A 64 -5.31 -5.42 4.03
N GLY A 65 -4.05 -5.67 3.68
CA GLY A 65 -3.07 -4.65 3.42
C GLY A 65 -2.95 -3.62 4.56
N LEU A 66 -2.92 -4.07 5.79
CA LEU A 66 -3.00 -3.21 6.96
C LEU A 66 -1.65 -2.55 7.24
N VAL A 67 -1.53 -1.24 7.06
CA VAL A 67 -0.36 -0.50 7.56
C VAL A 67 -0.39 -0.47 9.08
N GLN A 68 0.46 -1.28 9.71
CA GLN A 68 0.57 -1.32 11.17
C GLN A 68 1.15 -0.01 11.71
N THR A 69 0.79 0.35 12.96
CA THR A 69 1.42 1.48 13.63
C THR A 69 2.90 1.23 13.89
N LEU A 70 3.70 2.29 13.83
CA LEU A 70 5.13 2.22 14.11
C LEU A 70 5.38 1.62 15.51
N GLY A 71 6.23 0.60 15.56
CA GLY A 71 6.57 -0.11 16.81
C GLY A 71 5.78 -1.40 17.05
N THR A 72 4.73 -1.69 16.28
CA THR A 72 4.05 -3.00 16.30
C THR A 72 4.61 -3.97 15.27
N ASN A 73 5.34 -3.47 14.28
CA ASN A 73 6.05 -4.30 13.32
C ASN A 73 7.16 -5.10 14.01
N LEU A 74 7.22 -6.39 13.71
CA LEU A 74 8.36 -7.24 14.03
C LEU A 74 9.28 -7.28 12.80
N PRO A 75 10.31 -6.40 12.71
CA PRO A 75 11.26 -6.44 11.61
C PRO A 75 11.93 -7.81 11.59
N GLY A 76 11.82 -8.54 10.50
CA GLY A 76 12.47 -9.85 10.33
C GLY A 76 11.54 -11.04 10.17
N LEU A 77 10.28 -11.00 10.59
CA LEU A 77 9.30 -12.04 10.25
C LEU A 77 8.68 -11.82 8.87
N MET A 78 8.55 -10.57 8.45
CA MET A 78 7.93 -10.19 7.16
C MET A 78 8.85 -10.36 5.94
N GLY A 79 10.17 -10.56 6.14
CA GLY A 79 11.15 -10.61 5.04
C GLY A 79 11.47 -11.99 4.48
N LEU A 80 10.95 -13.09 5.05
CA LEU A 80 11.46 -14.44 4.80
C LEU A 80 10.72 -15.23 3.72
N THR A 81 9.54 -14.76 3.26
CA THR A 81 8.74 -15.49 2.27
C THR A 81 8.51 -14.65 1.01
N ASN A 82 8.62 -15.31 -0.15
CA ASN A 82 8.31 -14.66 -1.42
C ASN A 82 6.79 -14.52 -1.56
N LEU A 83 6.37 -13.46 -2.27
CA LEU A 83 4.99 -13.34 -2.68
C LEU A 83 4.65 -14.39 -3.73
N SER A 84 3.41 -14.85 -3.70
CA SER A 84 2.82 -15.74 -4.70
C SER A 84 1.43 -15.25 -5.09
N TYR A 85 1.02 -15.57 -6.31
CA TYR A 85 -0.29 -15.16 -6.81
C TYR A 85 -1.40 -16.01 -6.18
N GLY A 86 -2.46 -15.36 -5.67
CA GLY A 86 -3.59 -16.01 -4.99
C GLY A 86 -4.54 -16.77 -5.92
N GLY A 87 -4.60 -16.40 -7.20
CA GLY A 87 -5.49 -17.04 -8.17
C GLY A 87 -6.71 -16.21 -8.57
N GLY A 88 -6.86 -15.03 -7.99
CA GLY A 88 -7.98 -14.10 -8.23
C GLY A 88 -9.14 -14.31 -7.28
N THR A 89 -9.53 -13.28 -6.55
CA THR A 89 -10.77 -13.20 -5.78
C THR A 89 -11.87 -12.63 -6.68
N ALA A 90 -13.00 -13.31 -6.80
CA ALA A 90 -14.05 -12.98 -7.78
C ALA A 90 -13.52 -12.78 -9.22
N GLY A 91 -12.43 -13.47 -9.57
CA GLY A 91 -11.78 -13.37 -10.88
C GLY A 91 -10.83 -12.19 -11.05
N VAL A 92 -10.52 -11.47 -9.99
CA VAL A 92 -9.64 -10.28 -9.98
C VAL A 92 -8.46 -10.53 -9.05
N GLY A 93 -7.25 -10.37 -9.56
CA GLY A 93 -6.03 -10.49 -8.80
C GLY A 93 -5.33 -9.15 -8.64
N VAL A 94 -4.88 -8.57 -9.74
CA VAL A 94 -4.18 -7.28 -9.73
C VAL A 94 -4.97 -6.22 -10.50
N THR A 95 -4.68 -4.96 -10.31
CA THR A 95 -5.18 -3.89 -11.18
C THR A 95 -4.51 -3.99 -12.55
N THR A 96 -5.19 -4.55 -13.54
CA THR A 96 -4.64 -4.65 -14.90
C THR A 96 -4.78 -3.35 -15.67
N GLY A 97 -3.76 -2.99 -16.45
CA GLY A 97 -3.67 -1.69 -17.11
C GLY A 97 -3.28 -0.57 -16.15
N ALA A 98 -3.39 0.67 -16.59
CA ALA A 98 -2.99 1.83 -15.79
C ALA A 98 -3.94 2.02 -14.58
N PRO A 99 -3.43 1.99 -13.35
CA PRO A 99 -4.21 2.26 -12.16
C PRO A 99 -4.79 3.68 -12.16
N ARG A 100 -5.99 3.82 -11.60
CA ARG A 100 -6.72 5.07 -11.45
C ARG A 100 -7.16 5.24 -10.00
N VAL A 101 -6.92 6.40 -9.44
CA VAL A 101 -7.24 6.74 -8.06
C VAL A 101 -8.32 7.80 -8.00
N VAL A 102 -9.33 7.57 -7.18
CA VAL A 102 -10.35 8.55 -6.83
C VAL A 102 -10.22 8.86 -5.34
N LEU A 103 -9.95 10.13 -5.01
CA LEU A 103 -9.92 10.61 -3.62
C LEU A 103 -11.33 11.05 -3.20
N VAL A 104 -11.83 10.50 -2.11
CA VAL A 104 -13.18 10.76 -1.57
C VAL A 104 -13.06 11.36 -0.17
N PHE A 105 -13.23 12.66 -0.05
CA PHE A 105 -13.26 13.36 1.24
C PHE A 105 -14.66 13.27 1.83
N TRP A 106 -14.86 12.28 2.70
CA TRP A 106 -16.17 11.92 3.23
C TRP A 106 -16.52 12.70 4.47
N GLY A 107 -17.58 13.49 4.40
CA GLY A 107 -18.20 14.14 5.55
C GLY A 107 -18.10 15.65 5.54
N SER A 108 -19.13 16.29 6.13
CA SER A 108 -19.21 17.76 6.27
C SER A 108 -18.13 18.36 7.19
N GLN A 109 -17.47 17.54 8.01
CA GLN A 109 -16.38 17.95 8.90
C GLN A 109 -15.13 18.44 8.14
N TRP A 110 -14.97 18.07 6.87
CA TRP A 110 -13.93 18.65 6.02
C TRP A 110 -14.08 20.14 5.77
N GLY A 111 -15.26 20.70 6.08
CA GLY A 111 -15.54 22.11 5.97
C GLY A 111 -15.73 22.60 4.54
N THR A 112 -15.31 23.83 4.26
CA THR A 112 -15.49 24.44 2.94
C THR A 112 -14.34 24.08 2.01
N ALA A 113 -14.69 23.62 0.80
CA ALA A 113 -13.71 23.38 -0.26
C ALA A 113 -13.26 24.69 -0.91
N GLY A 114 -11.97 24.77 -1.19
CA GLY A 114 -11.31 25.80 -1.96
C GLY A 114 -10.36 25.21 -2.99
N THR A 115 -9.54 26.04 -3.61
CA THR A 115 -8.53 25.61 -4.59
C THR A 115 -7.23 26.37 -4.32
N ASP A 116 -6.10 25.67 -4.30
CA ASP A 116 -4.77 26.28 -4.18
C ASP A 116 -4.23 26.77 -5.53
N ALA A 117 -3.02 27.34 -5.50
CA ALA A 117 -2.35 27.86 -6.70
C ALA A 117 -1.99 26.77 -7.74
N ASN A 118 -1.94 25.50 -7.34
CA ASN A 118 -1.68 24.35 -8.21
C ASN A 118 -2.97 23.76 -8.80
N GLY A 119 -4.14 24.30 -8.41
CA GLY A 119 -5.44 23.79 -8.81
C GLY A 119 -5.90 22.58 -7.97
N TYR A 120 -5.27 22.32 -6.82
CA TYR A 120 -5.68 21.24 -5.93
C TYR A 120 -6.80 21.70 -5.00
N THR A 121 -7.74 20.80 -4.75
CA THR A 121 -8.79 20.99 -3.74
C THR A 121 -8.14 21.14 -2.37
N THR A 122 -8.52 22.20 -1.66
CA THR A 122 -8.17 22.45 -0.26
C THR A 122 -9.44 22.44 0.58
N LEU A 123 -9.31 22.12 1.85
CA LEU A 123 -10.43 21.97 2.78
C LEU A 123 -10.14 22.72 4.07
N THR A 124 -11.08 23.52 4.55
CA THR A 124 -10.87 24.32 5.79
C THR A 124 -10.73 23.47 7.06
N GLY A 125 -11.23 22.23 7.02
CA GLY A 125 -11.10 21.22 8.07
C GLY A 125 -9.89 20.31 7.91
N ASP A 126 -8.92 20.65 7.05
CA ASP A 126 -7.70 19.87 6.80
C ASP A 126 -6.44 20.64 7.27
N PRO A 127 -6.12 20.59 8.57
CA PRO A 127 -5.04 21.41 9.14
C PRO A 127 -3.63 21.01 8.65
N GLN A 128 -3.45 19.82 8.08
CA GLN A 128 -2.15 19.33 7.59
C GLN A 128 -2.05 19.34 6.07
N ALA A 129 -3.04 19.89 5.36
CA ALA A 129 -3.11 19.95 3.90
C ALA A 129 -2.97 18.56 3.23
N SER A 130 -3.51 17.51 3.87
CA SER A 130 -3.48 16.13 3.37
C SER A 130 -4.16 16.03 2.00
N ALA A 131 -5.25 16.78 1.78
CA ALA A 131 -5.97 16.80 0.51
C ALA A 131 -5.09 17.24 -0.65
N ALA A 132 -4.42 18.38 -0.53
CA ALA A 132 -3.53 18.88 -1.59
C ALA A 132 -2.31 17.98 -1.77
N ARG A 133 -1.79 17.41 -0.69
CA ARG A 133 -0.63 16.51 -0.70
C ARG A 133 -0.92 15.22 -1.47
N LEU A 134 -2.03 14.55 -1.20
CA LEU A 134 -2.44 13.32 -1.90
C LEU A 134 -2.76 13.59 -3.38
N GLN A 135 -3.41 14.70 -3.69
CA GLN A 135 -3.65 15.08 -5.08
C GLN A 135 -2.34 15.26 -5.85
N GLY A 136 -1.38 15.97 -5.26
CA GLY A 136 -0.07 16.16 -5.86
C GLY A 136 0.69 14.85 -6.02
N PHE A 137 0.65 13.97 -5.03
CA PHE A 137 1.28 12.65 -5.07
C PHE A 137 0.72 11.81 -6.23
N PHE A 138 -0.58 11.54 -6.26
CA PHE A 138 -1.19 10.71 -7.30
C PHE A 138 -1.17 11.35 -8.70
N LYS A 139 -1.18 12.66 -8.79
CA LYS A 139 -1.00 13.36 -10.07
C LYS A 139 0.43 13.28 -10.57
N GLY A 140 1.39 13.13 -9.67
CA GLY A 140 2.81 13.00 -9.98
C GLY A 140 3.25 11.58 -10.36
N LEU A 141 2.64 10.55 -9.78
CA LEU A 141 2.92 9.15 -10.13
C LEU A 141 2.65 8.92 -11.62
N GLY A 142 3.56 8.22 -12.29
CA GLY A 142 3.47 7.99 -13.73
C GLY A 142 3.92 9.16 -14.59
N THR A 143 4.56 10.19 -13.99
CA THR A 143 5.10 11.34 -14.69
C THR A 143 6.62 11.47 -14.49
N GLY A 144 7.32 12.15 -15.41
CA GLY A 144 8.76 12.39 -15.26
C GLY A 144 9.62 11.12 -15.27
N ALA A 145 9.11 10.01 -15.77
CA ALA A 145 9.77 8.69 -15.79
C ALA A 145 10.21 8.20 -14.39
N GLU A 146 9.42 8.53 -13.36
CA GLU A 146 9.67 8.02 -12.02
C GLU A 146 9.64 6.49 -11.98
N SER A 147 10.46 5.88 -11.13
CA SER A 147 10.64 4.44 -11.10
C SER A 147 9.70 3.73 -10.12
N TRP A 148 9.07 4.43 -9.21
CA TRP A 148 8.18 3.86 -8.20
C TRP A 148 7.01 3.09 -8.85
N SER A 149 6.23 3.75 -9.72
CA SER A 149 5.17 3.08 -10.48
C SER A 149 5.71 2.01 -11.43
N GLY A 150 6.96 2.17 -11.93
CA GLY A 150 7.61 1.20 -12.78
C GLY A 150 7.84 -0.15 -12.10
N VAL A 151 8.19 -0.14 -10.81
CA VAL A 151 8.37 -1.38 -10.03
C VAL A 151 7.08 -2.18 -9.93
N MET A 152 5.94 -1.50 -9.82
CA MET A 152 4.63 -2.15 -9.69
C MET A 152 4.22 -2.94 -10.95
N THR A 153 4.77 -2.62 -12.11
CA THR A 153 4.47 -3.33 -13.36
C THR A 153 4.96 -4.79 -13.40
N GLN A 154 5.73 -5.24 -12.40
CA GLN A 154 6.12 -6.64 -12.26
C GLN A 154 4.97 -7.57 -11.87
N TYR A 155 3.92 -7.05 -11.24
CA TYR A 155 2.76 -7.83 -10.79
C TYR A 155 1.79 -8.09 -11.94
N CYS A 156 1.20 -9.29 -11.94
CA CYS A 156 0.30 -9.73 -13.01
C CYS A 156 -0.80 -10.64 -12.48
N GLU A 157 -1.80 -10.87 -13.31
CA GLU A 157 -2.83 -11.90 -13.10
C GLU A 157 -2.92 -12.84 -14.32
N GLY A 158 -3.78 -13.86 -14.23
CA GLY A 158 -3.93 -14.84 -15.27
C GLY A 158 -2.87 -15.93 -15.26
N VAL A 159 -2.14 -16.07 -14.15
CA VAL A 159 -1.22 -17.18 -13.86
C VAL A 159 -1.87 -18.13 -12.84
N ALA A 160 -1.30 -19.31 -12.66
CA ALA A 160 -1.81 -20.28 -11.68
C ALA A 160 -1.67 -19.76 -10.25
N SER A 161 -2.62 -20.08 -9.38
CA SER A 161 -2.47 -19.86 -7.93
C SER A 161 -1.20 -20.52 -7.41
N GLY A 162 -0.46 -19.83 -6.55
CA GLY A 162 0.85 -20.24 -6.06
C GLY A 162 2.02 -19.89 -7.00
N ALA A 163 1.78 -19.30 -8.18
CA ALA A 163 2.84 -18.84 -9.06
C ALA A 163 3.68 -17.75 -8.38
N THR A 164 5.01 -17.84 -8.52
CA THR A 164 5.99 -16.87 -7.98
C THR A 164 6.62 -15.98 -9.06
N SER A 165 6.09 -16.06 -10.28
CA SER A 165 6.51 -15.25 -11.42
C SER A 165 5.39 -15.13 -12.44
N CYS A 166 5.40 -14.06 -13.21
CA CYS A 166 4.47 -13.83 -14.30
C CYS A 166 4.92 -14.62 -15.54
N ALA A 167 3.95 -15.28 -16.20
CA ALA A 167 4.17 -15.92 -17.49
C ALA A 167 4.19 -14.88 -18.61
N ALA A 168 4.81 -15.25 -19.75
CA ALA A 168 4.74 -14.41 -20.93
C ALA A 168 3.27 -14.25 -21.39
N GLY A 169 2.85 -13.00 -21.60
CA GLY A 169 1.48 -12.67 -21.99
C GLY A 169 0.47 -12.55 -20.84
N ALA A 170 0.90 -12.69 -19.58
CA ALA A 170 0.05 -12.37 -18.44
C ALA A 170 -0.37 -10.88 -18.46
N ALA A 171 -1.53 -10.59 -17.90
CA ALA A 171 -2.00 -9.21 -17.78
C ALA A 171 -1.34 -8.53 -16.58
N HIS A 172 -0.63 -7.45 -16.81
CA HIS A 172 0.17 -6.76 -15.81
C HIS A 172 -0.49 -5.48 -15.29
N VAL A 173 -0.08 -5.06 -14.09
CA VAL A 173 -0.25 -3.68 -13.62
C VAL A 173 0.44 -2.76 -14.61
N GLY A 174 -0.28 -1.75 -15.09
CA GLY A 174 0.24 -0.79 -16.06
C GLY A 174 0.92 0.40 -15.39
N TYR A 175 1.85 1.03 -16.10
CA TYR A 175 2.41 2.31 -15.66
C TYR A 175 1.35 3.42 -15.85
N PRO A 176 1.04 4.23 -14.80
CA PRO A 176 -0.04 5.23 -14.86
C PRO A 176 0.40 6.51 -15.60
N THR A 177 0.76 6.37 -16.88
CA THR A 177 1.26 7.48 -17.70
C THR A 177 0.35 8.70 -17.65
N GLY A 178 0.89 9.84 -17.24
CA GLY A 178 0.16 11.10 -17.11
C GLY A 178 -0.48 11.33 -15.75
N GLY A 179 -0.29 10.43 -14.82
CA GLY A 179 -0.78 10.51 -13.44
C GLY A 179 -1.80 9.43 -13.09
N ALA A 180 -1.77 8.96 -11.85
CA ALA A 180 -2.76 8.01 -11.34
C ALA A 180 -4.06 8.68 -10.88
N LEU A 181 -4.05 9.98 -10.54
CA LEU A 181 -5.23 10.70 -10.04
C LEU A 181 -6.31 10.80 -11.13
N ALA A 182 -7.44 10.13 -10.91
CA ALA A 182 -8.59 10.12 -11.83
C ALA A 182 -9.72 11.08 -11.39
N GLY A 183 -9.81 11.40 -10.10
CA GLY A 183 -10.85 12.29 -9.60
C GLY A 183 -10.68 12.65 -8.13
N VAL A 184 -11.33 13.74 -7.74
CA VAL A 184 -11.44 14.19 -6.35
C VAL A 184 -12.90 14.54 -6.11
N TRP A 185 -13.44 14.03 -5.03
CA TRP A 185 -14.80 14.33 -4.62
C TRP A 185 -14.85 14.66 -3.13
N VAL A 186 -15.46 15.77 -2.81
CA VAL A 186 -15.80 16.13 -1.43
C VAL A 186 -17.29 15.83 -1.26
N ASP A 187 -17.63 14.95 -0.34
CA ASP A 187 -19.02 14.66 0.00
C ASP A 187 -19.43 15.31 1.33
N PRO A 188 -20.00 16.52 1.31
CA PRO A 188 -20.45 17.20 2.51
C PRO A 188 -21.92 16.89 2.83
N SER A 189 -22.57 15.93 2.16
CA SER A 189 -24.01 15.70 2.26
C SER A 189 -24.47 15.32 3.66
N ALA A 190 -23.58 14.72 4.46
CA ALA A 190 -23.77 14.43 5.88
C ALA A 190 -22.43 14.45 6.59
N ALA A 191 -22.44 14.46 7.91
CA ALA A 191 -21.23 14.22 8.69
C ALA A 191 -20.80 12.75 8.53
N ALA A 192 -19.50 12.51 8.33
CA ALA A 192 -18.96 11.14 8.43
C ALA A 192 -19.18 10.61 9.85
N PRO A 193 -19.51 9.34 10.05
CA PRO A 193 -19.64 8.74 11.37
C PRO A 193 -18.33 8.87 12.15
N ALA A 194 -18.42 9.19 13.44
CA ALA A 194 -17.23 9.29 14.29
C ALA A 194 -16.48 7.95 14.39
N GLN A 195 -17.19 6.84 14.23
CA GLN A 195 -16.65 5.47 14.21
C GLN A 195 -17.34 4.71 13.08
N ALA A 196 -16.98 5.03 11.84
CA ALA A 196 -17.52 4.32 10.67
C ALA A 196 -17.11 2.86 10.68
N THR A 197 -18.00 1.96 10.30
CA THR A 197 -17.69 0.55 10.07
C THR A 197 -17.07 0.36 8.68
N GLY A 198 -16.40 -0.77 8.43
CA GLY A 198 -15.90 -1.15 7.10
C GLY A 198 -17.00 -1.14 6.04
N ASN A 199 -18.20 -1.62 6.39
CA ASN A 199 -19.37 -1.53 5.53
C ASN A 199 -19.71 -0.08 5.13
N GLN A 200 -19.72 0.84 6.07
CA GLN A 200 -20.04 2.25 5.81
C GLN A 200 -18.99 2.93 4.95
N ILE A 201 -17.70 2.61 5.17
CA ILE A 201 -16.58 3.11 4.36
C ILE A 201 -16.71 2.59 2.92
N GLY A 202 -16.92 1.28 2.74
CA GLY A 202 -17.15 0.70 1.41
C GLY A 202 -18.42 1.21 0.74
N ALA A 203 -19.49 1.51 1.50
CA ALA A 203 -20.69 2.13 0.95
C ALA A 203 -20.43 3.55 0.42
N GLU A 204 -19.55 4.32 1.07
CA GLU A 204 -19.13 5.63 0.55
C GLU A 204 -18.31 5.50 -0.74
N ALA A 205 -17.43 4.48 -0.83
CA ALA A 205 -16.74 4.16 -2.08
C ALA A 205 -17.72 3.82 -3.23
N VAL A 206 -18.79 3.05 -2.95
CA VAL A 206 -19.85 2.77 -3.91
C VAL A 206 -20.57 4.05 -4.35
N LYS A 207 -20.86 4.95 -3.40
CA LYS A 207 -21.48 6.25 -3.69
C LYS A 207 -20.59 7.10 -4.59
N ALA A 208 -19.26 7.13 -4.31
CA ALA A 208 -18.29 7.81 -5.15
C ALA A 208 -18.22 7.21 -6.56
N SER A 209 -18.27 5.88 -6.68
CA SER A 209 -18.32 5.20 -7.98
C SER A 209 -19.51 5.68 -8.81
N GLY A 210 -20.71 5.78 -8.20
CA GLY A 210 -21.89 6.37 -8.84
C GLY A 210 -21.71 7.84 -9.22
N HIS A 211 -21.09 8.64 -8.33
CA HIS A 211 -20.81 10.06 -8.57
C HIS A 211 -19.95 10.27 -9.82
N PHE A 212 -18.94 9.43 -10.04
CA PHE A 212 -18.05 9.51 -11.20
C PHE A 212 -18.59 8.75 -12.44
N GLY A 213 -19.77 8.18 -12.36
CA GLY A 213 -20.39 7.43 -13.47
C GLY A 213 -19.73 6.07 -13.72
N ASN A 214 -18.94 5.55 -12.80
CA ASN A 214 -18.34 4.22 -12.87
C ASN A 214 -19.37 3.17 -12.41
N THR A 215 -20.42 2.95 -13.20
CA THR A 215 -21.60 2.18 -12.80
C THR A 215 -21.61 0.72 -13.27
N THR A 216 -20.42 0.17 -13.56
CA THR A 216 -20.27 -1.23 -13.97
C THR A 216 -18.97 -1.82 -13.37
N ALA A 217 -18.91 -3.14 -13.22
CA ALA A 217 -17.67 -3.82 -12.82
C ALA A 217 -16.50 -3.49 -13.76
N ALA A 218 -16.75 -3.37 -15.06
CA ALA A 218 -15.73 -3.03 -16.04
C ALA A 218 -15.19 -1.60 -15.86
N SER A 219 -16.04 -0.61 -15.54
CA SER A 219 -15.60 0.76 -15.31
C SER A 219 -14.85 0.92 -13.99
N ASN A 220 -15.04 0.00 -13.04
CA ASN A 220 -14.35 -0.04 -11.76
C ASN A 220 -13.07 -0.90 -11.77
N ARG A 221 -12.80 -1.64 -12.87
CA ARG A 221 -11.80 -2.69 -12.93
C ARG A 221 -10.37 -2.24 -12.59
N ASN A 222 -10.04 -0.98 -12.82
CA ASN A 222 -8.73 -0.41 -12.55
C ASN A 222 -8.81 0.86 -11.67
N VAL A 223 -9.87 0.99 -10.88
CA VAL A 223 -10.10 2.15 -10.02
C VAL A 223 -10.01 1.72 -8.56
N GLN A 224 -9.24 2.47 -7.77
CA GLN A 224 -9.23 2.45 -6.31
C GLN A 224 -9.95 3.69 -5.79
N TYR A 225 -10.90 3.50 -4.87
CA TYR A 225 -11.59 4.58 -4.18
C TYR A 225 -10.99 4.75 -2.79
N ILE A 226 -10.23 5.82 -2.58
CA ILE A 226 -9.62 6.13 -1.29
C ILE A 226 -10.61 6.99 -0.51
N VAL A 227 -11.21 6.40 0.51
CA VAL A 227 -12.18 7.06 1.38
C VAL A 227 -11.44 7.69 2.56
N LEU A 228 -11.28 9.01 2.50
CA LEU A 228 -10.62 9.80 3.52
C LEU A 228 -11.61 10.25 4.59
N SER A 229 -11.37 9.86 5.83
CA SER A 229 -12.14 10.28 6.99
C SER A 229 -11.56 11.57 7.59
N PRO A 230 -12.43 12.50 8.08
CA PRO A 230 -11.97 13.79 8.60
C PRO A 230 -11.22 13.67 9.93
N PRO A 231 -10.45 14.70 10.31
CA PRO A 231 -9.77 14.75 11.60
C PRO A 231 -10.69 14.43 12.77
N SER A 232 -10.14 13.83 13.81
CA SER A 232 -10.83 13.46 15.05
C SER A 232 -11.97 12.45 14.89
N THR A 233 -11.93 11.65 13.80
CA THR A 233 -12.79 10.48 13.64
C THR A 233 -11.96 9.19 13.77
N HIS A 234 -12.63 8.09 14.07
CA HIS A 234 -12.02 6.80 14.34
C HIS A 234 -12.62 5.70 13.44
N PRO A 235 -12.48 5.82 12.10
CA PRO A 235 -13.08 4.87 11.19
C PRO A 235 -12.51 3.47 11.47
N ASP A 236 -13.39 2.48 11.62
CA ASP A 236 -13.10 1.10 11.94
C ASP A 236 -12.20 0.90 13.18
N GLY A 237 -12.28 1.84 14.13
CA GLY A 237 -11.48 1.83 15.36
C GLY A 237 -10.09 2.43 15.24
N PHE A 238 -9.76 3.12 14.15
CA PHE A 238 -8.50 3.84 14.02
C PHE A 238 -8.19 4.74 15.23
N ASN A 239 -6.95 4.71 15.70
CA ASN A 239 -6.43 5.56 16.79
C ASN A 239 -7.27 5.51 18.08
N THR A 240 -7.90 4.36 18.37
CA THR A 240 -8.54 4.06 19.63
C THR A 240 -7.65 3.15 20.48
N THR A 241 -8.01 2.97 21.77
CA THR A 241 -7.27 2.05 22.66
C THR A 241 -7.22 0.64 22.05
N GLY A 242 -6.01 0.14 21.81
CA GLY A 242 -5.77 -1.17 21.20
C GLY A 242 -5.74 -1.17 19.67
N SER A 243 -5.98 -0.03 19.03
CA SER A 243 -5.77 0.11 17.58
C SER A 243 -4.28 0.02 17.24
N GLN A 244 -3.95 -0.74 16.19
CA GLN A 244 -2.57 -0.97 15.76
C GLN A 244 -2.41 -0.81 14.25
N PHE A 245 -3.26 -0.02 13.60
CA PHE A 245 -3.19 0.26 12.17
C PHE A 245 -3.27 1.74 11.85
N CYS A 246 -2.76 2.11 10.67
CA CYS A 246 -2.82 3.45 10.11
C CYS A 246 -3.85 3.56 8.99
N ALA A 247 -3.94 2.58 8.12
CA ALA A 247 -4.92 2.42 7.05
C ALA A 247 -5.10 0.93 6.72
N TRP A 248 -5.99 0.62 5.80
CA TRP A 248 -6.17 -0.70 5.21
C TRP A 248 -7.00 -0.58 3.91
N HIS A 249 -6.83 -1.55 3.01
CA HIS A 249 -7.64 -1.65 1.80
C HIS A 249 -8.48 -2.92 1.76
N ASP A 250 -9.52 -2.92 0.93
CA ASP A 250 -10.40 -4.07 0.74
C ASP A 250 -11.23 -3.88 -0.55
N TYR A 251 -12.19 -4.79 -0.75
CA TYR A 251 -13.17 -4.69 -1.82
C TYR A 251 -14.59 -4.86 -1.28
N THR A 252 -15.56 -4.34 -2.00
CA THR A 252 -16.97 -4.30 -1.55
C THR A 252 -17.67 -5.68 -1.54
N GLY A 253 -16.98 -6.73 -2.00
CA GLY A 253 -17.51 -8.10 -1.93
C GLY A 253 -17.12 -8.87 -0.68
N ASP A 254 -16.26 -8.31 0.18
CA ASP A 254 -15.81 -8.98 1.39
C ASP A 254 -16.90 -8.93 2.48
N THR A 255 -17.42 -10.12 2.81
CA THR A 255 -18.45 -10.29 3.86
C THR A 255 -17.88 -10.22 5.27
N SER A 256 -16.57 -10.24 5.43
CA SER A 256 -15.89 -10.15 6.74
C SER A 256 -15.73 -8.70 7.24
N LEU A 257 -15.96 -7.70 6.40
CA LEU A 257 -15.98 -6.29 6.80
C LEU A 257 -16.86 -6.06 8.03
N SER A 258 -16.43 -5.18 8.93
CA SER A 258 -17.27 -4.77 10.05
C SER A 258 -18.58 -4.17 9.56
N GLY A 259 -19.69 -4.77 9.94
CA GLY A 259 -21.01 -4.44 9.39
C GLY A 259 -21.36 -5.20 8.09
N GLY A 260 -20.51 -6.14 7.63
CA GLY A 260 -20.69 -6.96 6.44
C GLY A 260 -20.35 -6.24 5.12
N ALA A 261 -20.46 -6.94 4.01
CA ALA A 261 -20.23 -6.38 2.68
C ALA A 261 -21.21 -5.24 2.36
N PRO A 262 -20.76 -4.09 1.86
CA PRO A 262 -21.65 -3.06 1.38
C PRO A 262 -22.38 -3.51 0.11
N ASN A 263 -23.61 -3.05 -0.07
CA ASN A 263 -24.34 -3.30 -1.30
C ASN A 263 -23.79 -2.43 -2.45
N SER A 264 -23.26 -3.08 -3.48
CA SER A 264 -22.79 -2.39 -4.68
C SER A 264 -23.60 -2.81 -5.90
N PRO A 265 -24.45 -1.93 -6.46
CA PRO A 265 -25.16 -2.21 -7.70
C PRO A 265 -24.26 -2.14 -8.94
N TYR A 266 -23.00 -1.72 -8.76
CA TYR A 266 -22.01 -1.49 -9.83
C TYR A 266 -20.97 -2.62 -9.95
N GLY A 267 -21.21 -3.74 -9.26
CA GLY A 267 -20.26 -4.83 -9.10
C GLY A 267 -19.23 -4.55 -8.00
N PRO A 268 -18.32 -5.52 -7.73
CA PRO A 268 -17.25 -5.32 -6.78
C PRO A 268 -16.31 -4.18 -7.20
N LEU A 269 -15.83 -3.41 -6.25
CA LEU A 269 -14.84 -2.36 -6.44
C LEU A 269 -13.85 -2.34 -5.28
N ALA A 270 -12.62 -1.95 -5.56
CA ALA A 270 -11.56 -1.80 -4.57
C ALA A 270 -11.69 -0.45 -3.85
N PHE A 271 -11.46 -0.45 -2.55
CA PHE A 271 -11.46 0.78 -1.76
C PHE A 271 -10.43 0.72 -0.63
N THR A 272 -10.02 1.90 -0.16
CA THR A 272 -9.14 2.08 0.97
C THR A 272 -9.85 2.85 2.06
N ASN A 273 -9.69 2.41 3.31
CA ASN A 273 -9.95 3.21 4.49
C ASN A 273 -8.70 4.02 4.80
N GLU A 274 -8.72 5.31 4.48
CA GLU A 274 -7.66 6.25 4.83
C GLU A 274 -8.13 7.19 5.95
N PRO A 275 -7.85 6.86 7.22
CA PRO A 275 -8.11 7.77 8.32
C PRO A 275 -7.30 9.05 8.19
N TYR A 276 -7.60 10.06 9.02
CA TYR A 276 -6.72 11.22 9.14
C TYR A 276 -5.46 10.83 9.92
N VAL A 277 -4.50 10.21 9.23
CA VAL A 277 -3.34 9.52 9.83
C VAL A 277 -2.49 10.41 10.73
N THR A 278 -2.49 11.72 10.51
CA THR A 278 -1.79 12.68 11.36
C THR A 278 -2.35 12.77 12.79
N ASP A 279 -3.58 12.31 13.03
CA ASP A 279 -4.15 12.20 14.39
C ASP A 279 -3.44 11.16 15.26
N ALA A 280 -2.82 10.15 14.63
CA ALA A 280 -2.00 9.16 15.32
C ALA A 280 -0.52 9.59 15.48
N GLY A 281 -0.16 10.74 14.93
CA GLY A 281 1.18 11.33 15.06
C GLY A 281 2.29 10.38 14.58
N SER A 282 3.34 10.21 15.40
CA SER A 282 4.47 9.36 15.07
C SER A 282 4.11 7.88 14.90
N ASN A 283 3.00 7.41 15.48
CA ASN A 283 2.55 6.03 15.29
C ASN A 283 2.19 5.72 13.83
N CYS A 284 1.76 6.75 13.08
CA CYS A 284 1.48 6.65 11.66
C CYS A 284 2.38 7.57 10.82
N GLY A 285 3.66 7.65 11.18
CA GLY A 285 4.71 8.17 10.31
C GLY A 285 4.96 9.67 10.39
N ALA A 286 4.37 10.42 11.35
CA ALA A 286 4.76 11.81 11.53
C ALA A 286 6.27 11.89 11.90
N ASN A 287 7.01 12.71 11.17
CA ASN A 287 8.46 12.88 11.30
C ASN A 287 9.30 11.60 11.05
N PHE A 288 8.80 10.67 10.28
CA PHE A 288 9.52 9.42 9.99
C PHE A 288 10.70 9.63 9.02
N VAL A 289 10.53 10.46 8.00
CA VAL A 289 11.56 10.79 7.01
C VAL A 289 12.15 12.17 7.26
N ASN A 290 11.34 13.16 7.60
CA ASN A 290 11.77 14.53 7.80
C ASN A 290 11.51 14.98 9.24
N ALA A 291 12.38 15.83 9.77
CA ALA A 291 12.24 16.35 11.13
C ALA A 291 11.40 17.63 11.19
N GLY A 292 10.82 17.89 12.36
CA GLY A 292 10.11 19.14 12.66
C GLY A 292 8.84 19.36 11.83
N ALA A 293 8.49 20.62 11.61
CA ALA A 293 7.25 20.97 10.92
C ALA A 293 7.13 20.41 9.49
N GLY A 294 8.27 20.16 8.82
CA GLY A 294 8.30 19.56 7.48
C GLY A 294 7.91 18.08 7.45
N GLY A 295 8.06 17.39 8.58
CA GLY A 295 7.80 15.95 8.70
C GLY A 295 6.44 15.59 9.27
N VAL A 296 5.67 16.52 9.81
CA VAL A 296 4.37 16.23 10.46
C VAL A 296 3.43 15.43 9.56
N ALA A 297 3.44 15.70 8.28
CA ALA A 297 2.60 15.04 7.30
C ALA A 297 3.35 13.98 6.45
N ASP A 298 4.51 13.48 6.92
CA ASP A 298 5.24 12.42 6.21
C ASP A 298 4.37 11.16 6.06
N GLY A 299 3.64 10.81 7.11
CA GLY A 299 2.75 9.63 7.14
C GLY A 299 1.66 9.64 6.07
N VAL A 300 1.20 10.81 5.64
CA VAL A 300 0.08 10.92 4.68
C VAL A 300 0.37 10.19 3.37
N THR A 301 1.56 10.34 2.81
CA THR A 301 1.92 9.67 1.55
C THR A 301 2.69 8.37 1.75
N ILE A 302 3.27 8.14 2.95
CA ILE A 302 3.84 6.84 3.29
C ILE A 302 2.72 5.80 3.42
N VAL A 303 1.69 6.13 4.21
CA VAL A 303 0.58 5.21 4.49
C VAL A 303 -0.25 4.98 3.22
N GLU A 304 -0.69 6.05 2.55
CA GLU A 304 -1.50 5.88 1.35
C GLU A 304 -0.70 5.31 0.16
N GLY A 305 0.59 5.58 0.05
CA GLY A 305 1.46 4.96 -0.94
C GLY A 305 1.60 3.44 -0.73
N HIS A 306 1.62 3.00 0.53
CA HIS A 306 1.59 1.59 0.91
C HIS A 306 0.28 0.93 0.45
N GLU A 307 -0.87 1.47 0.86
CA GLU A 307 -2.20 0.95 0.50
C GLU A 307 -2.42 0.94 -1.03
N TYR A 308 -1.94 1.97 -1.72
CA TYR A 308 -2.00 2.01 -3.18
C TYR A 308 -1.16 0.91 -3.81
N ALA A 309 0.07 0.67 -3.33
CA ALA A 309 0.93 -0.38 -3.86
C ALA A 309 0.29 -1.76 -3.67
N GLU A 310 -0.32 -1.99 -2.52
CA GLU A 310 -0.98 -3.25 -2.19
C GLU A 310 -2.27 -3.43 -2.99
N THR A 311 -3.14 -2.44 -3.04
CA THR A 311 -4.38 -2.51 -3.84
C THR A 311 -4.10 -2.82 -5.31
N ILE A 312 -3.05 -2.27 -5.93
CA ILE A 312 -2.79 -2.53 -7.35
C ILE A 312 -2.15 -3.89 -7.60
N SER A 313 -1.52 -4.52 -6.60
CA SER A 313 -0.94 -5.86 -6.68
C SER A 313 -1.81 -6.96 -6.07
N ASP A 314 -2.81 -6.61 -5.26
CA ASP A 314 -3.84 -7.49 -4.71
C ASP A 314 -5.19 -6.76 -4.66
N GLN A 315 -5.77 -6.48 -5.83
CA GLN A 315 -6.90 -5.56 -5.98
C GLN A 315 -8.14 -6.00 -5.20
N PHE A 316 -8.40 -7.29 -5.15
CA PHE A 316 -9.39 -7.90 -4.26
C PHE A 316 -8.63 -8.86 -3.36
N PRO A 317 -8.44 -8.51 -2.10
CA PRO A 317 -7.51 -9.17 -1.20
C PRO A 317 -7.56 -10.69 -1.20
N ALA A 318 -6.38 -11.28 -1.02
CA ALA A 318 -6.09 -12.71 -1.19
C ALA A 318 -6.24 -13.24 -2.63
N GLY A 319 -6.55 -12.39 -3.60
CA GLY A 319 -6.62 -12.77 -5.02
C GLY A 319 -5.34 -12.48 -5.80
N GLY A 320 -4.57 -11.48 -5.39
CA GLY A 320 -3.33 -11.05 -6.02
C GLY A 320 -2.08 -11.64 -5.37
N TRP A 321 -1.09 -10.80 -5.05
CA TRP A 321 0.25 -11.23 -4.65
C TRP A 321 0.48 -11.06 -3.15
N THR A 322 0.37 -12.16 -2.42
CA THR A 322 0.60 -12.25 -0.97
C THR A 322 1.64 -13.31 -0.64
N ASP A 323 2.20 -13.27 0.57
CA ASP A 323 2.95 -14.40 1.09
C ASP A 323 2.02 -15.41 1.81
N ILE A 324 2.61 -16.48 2.33
CA ILE A 324 1.85 -17.53 3.03
C ILE A 324 1.17 -17.07 4.32
N GLN A 325 1.52 -15.90 4.82
CA GLN A 325 0.95 -15.29 6.02
C GLN A 325 -0.10 -14.23 5.66
N GLY A 326 -0.30 -13.96 4.37
CA GLY A 326 -1.19 -12.94 3.86
C GLY A 326 -0.56 -11.55 3.78
N SER A 327 0.74 -11.42 4.06
CA SER A 327 1.42 -10.11 3.91
C SER A 327 1.66 -9.78 2.45
N GLU A 328 1.52 -8.50 2.13
CA GLU A 328 1.61 -7.95 0.78
C GLU A 328 2.96 -7.25 0.53
N ASN A 329 3.10 -6.57 -0.59
CA ASN A 329 4.36 -5.96 -0.97
C ASN A 329 4.75 -4.76 -0.10
N GLY A 330 3.79 -3.93 0.29
CA GLY A 330 3.99 -2.79 1.17
C GLY A 330 4.39 -3.22 2.58
N ASP A 331 3.74 -4.27 3.11
CA ASP A 331 4.07 -4.86 4.41
C ASP A 331 5.53 -5.25 4.53
N LYS A 332 6.12 -5.79 3.44
CA LYS A 332 7.53 -6.19 3.41
C LYS A 332 8.49 -5.04 3.64
N CYS A 333 8.03 -3.81 3.41
CA CYS A 333 8.82 -2.59 3.46
C CYS A 333 8.32 -1.61 4.53
N ALA A 334 7.25 -1.96 5.25
CA ALA A 334 6.65 -1.07 6.24
C ALA A 334 7.67 -0.64 7.30
N TRP A 335 7.76 0.68 7.49
CA TRP A 335 8.57 1.34 8.52
C TRP A 335 10.08 1.01 8.50
N ILE A 336 10.63 0.66 7.34
CA ILE A 336 12.08 0.58 7.17
C ILE A 336 12.64 2.01 7.15
N SER A 337 13.53 2.33 8.10
CA SER A 337 14.08 3.68 8.25
C SER A 337 15.40 3.89 7.50
N SER A 338 16.06 2.81 7.03
CA SER A 338 17.36 2.89 6.34
C SER A 338 17.62 1.65 5.50
N GLY A 339 18.41 1.80 4.46
CA GLY A 339 18.77 0.70 3.55
C GLY A 339 17.73 0.47 2.45
N GLN A 340 17.76 -0.73 1.88
CA GLN A 340 16.84 -1.08 0.80
C GLN A 340 15.40 -1.12 1.32
N GLY A 341 14.49 -0.46 0.61
CA GLY A 341 13.09 -0.35 0.97
C GLY A 341 12.76 0.70 2.02
N ALA A 342 13.74 1.49 2.45
CA ALA A 342 13.47 2.57 3.39
C ALA A 342 12.56 3.63 2.78
N ALA A 343 11.57 4.08 3.57
CA ALA A 343 10.79 5.24 3.21
C ALA A 343 11.71 6.47 3.06
N GLN A 344 11.54 7.21 1.97
CA GLN A 344 12.39 8.34 1.63
C GLN A 344 11.64 9.41 0.88
N ASN A 345 12.28 10.57 0.71
CA ASN A 345 11.74 11.61 -0.16
C ASN A 345 11.83 11.17 -1.64
N ILE A 346 10.71 11.11 -2.31
CA ILE A 346 10.64 10.90 -3.75
C ILE A 346 10.31 12.22 -4.46
N ALA A 347 11.03 12.51 -5.54
CA ALA A 347 10.76 13.68 -6.37
C ALA A 347 9.86 13.30 -7.53
N LEU A 348 8.68 13.92 -7.58
CA LEU A 348 7.74 13.82 -8.69
C LEU A 348 7.65 15.17 -9.40
N THR A 349 7.09 15.20 -10.60
CA THR A 349 6.93 16.48 -11.35
C THR A 349 6.03 17.49 -10.62
N THR A 350 5.22 17.04 -9.70
CA THR A 350 4.28 17.82 -8.89
C THR A 350 4.84 18.23 -7.53
N GLY A 351 6.00 17.74 -7.12
CA GLY A 351 6.61 18.06 -5.83
C GLY A 351 7.48 16.94 -5.26
N SER A 352 7.82 17.05 -3.99
CA SER A 352 8.54 16.03 -3.21
C SER A 352 7.61 15.41 -2.17
N TYR A 353 7.49 14.09 -2.21
CA TYR A 353 6.61 13.29 -1.35
C TYR A 353 7.43 12.23 -0.61
N ARG A 354 6.79 11.47 0.30
CA ARG A 354 7.41 10.38 1.08
C ARG A 354 6.72 9.09 0.70
N SER A 355 7.51 8.06 0.42
CA SER A 355 7.00 6.72 0.13
C SER A 355 8.08 5.68 0.42
#